data_7a721a63d3de2021ec8716696ac75ac7
#
_entry.id   7a721a63d3de2021ec8716696ac75ac7
#
_cell.length_a   1.000
_cell.length_b   1.000
_cell.length_c   1.000
_cell.angle_alpha   90.00
_cell.angle_beta   90.00
_cell.angle_gamma   90.00
#
_symmetry.space_group_name_H-M   'P 1'
#
loop_
_entity.id
_entity.type
_entity.pdbx_description
1 polymer ?
#
loop_
_entity_poly.entity_id
_entity_poly.type
_entity_poly.pdbx_seq_one_letter_code
_entity_poly.pdbx_strand_id
1 'polypeptide(L)'
;MSRDPTWVDADDTLPPLRPGVFGWVRLILRGLLFGGLTVGGLLILLTVRLVERPVFGMARPWTPHITQGVCRTAFRVFGIGYRSHGERMTHPGAVVSNHSSWMDIFALNAGKRVYFVAKSEVAGWPVIGWLARATGTVFIRRVVRDAVEQKQVFEDRLTAGHKLLFFPEGTSTDGLRVLPFKPTLFAAFFSEALRDILWVQPVSVVYTAPEGASERFYGWWGGMDFGTHLAKVLAAPRQGSVEVIWHKPLEVAAFSDRKALAKAAEEAVRSAFVEPS
;
A
#
# COMPACT_ATOMS: atom_id res chain seq x y z
N MET A 1 11.56 17.41 18.21
CA MET A 1 10.76 16.30 17.68
C MET A 1 9.93 16.85 16.53
N SER A 2 10.32 16.64 15.28
CA SER A 2 9.53 17.00 14.12
C SER A 2 8.36 16.00 14.05
N ARG A 3 7.15 16.45 14.38
CA ARG A 3 5.95 15.66 14.10
C ARG A 3 5.80 15.58 12.59
N ASP A 4 5.95 14.38 12.04
CA ASP A 4 5.57 14.13 10.64
C ASP A 4 4.12 14.64 10.47
N PRO A 5 3.85 15.47 9.47
CA PRO A 5 2.50 15.98 9.26
C PRO A 5 1.60 14.80 8.87
N THR A 6 0.88 14.26 9.83
CA THR A 6 -0.23 13.34 9.58
C THR A 6 -1.41 14.19 9.13
N TRP A 7 -2.08 13.79 8.06
CA TRP A 7 -3.32 14.45 7.66
C TRP A 7 -4.38 14.21 8.73
N VAL A 8 -5.03 15.30 9.16
CA VAL A 8 -6.01 15.30 10.25
C VAL A 8 -7.24 16.05 9.75
N ASP A 9 -8.42 15.52 9.99
CA ASP A 9 -9.70 16.18 9.72
C ASP A 9 -10.52 16.24 11.03
N ALA A 10 -11.56 17.06 11.06
CA ALA A 10 -12.40 17.28 12.24
C ALA A 10 -13.02 16.00 12.84
N ASP A 11 -13.18 14.95 12.01
CA ASP A 11 -13.80 13.66 12.38
C ASP A 11 -12.78 12.53 12.53
N ASP A 12 -11.63 12.78 13.11
CA ASP A 12 -10.56 11.79 13.31
C ASP A 12 -10.90 10.64 14.28
N THR A 13 -12.06 10.69 14.93
CA THR A 13 -12.46 9.68 15.90
C THR A 13 -13.44 8.69 15.32
N LEU A 14 -13.06 7.41 15.39
CA LEU A 14 -14.02 6.34 15.12
C LEU A 14 -15.09 6.30 16.21
N PRO A 15 -16.38 6.25 15.86
CA PRO A 15 -17.41 6.03 16.85
C PRO A 15 -17.16 4.69 17.56
N PRO A 16 -17.54 4.55 18.85
CA PRO A 16 -17.36 3.32 19.58
C PRO A 16 -18.05 2.16 18.85
N LEU A 17 -17.32 1.08 18.67
CA LEU A 17 -17.82 -0.12 18.00
C LEU A 17 -18.90 -0.77 18.88
N ARG A 18 -20.13 -0.78 18.43
CA ARG A 18 -21.27 -1.42 19.11
C ARG A 18 -21.96 -2.43 18.19
N PRO A 19 -21.32 -3.53 17.82
CA PRO A 19 -21.93 -4.53 16.97
C PRO A 19 -23.01 -5.27 17.77
N GLY A 20 -24.19 -5.45 17.17
CA GLY A 20 -25.16 -6.40 17.72
C GLY A 20 -24.62 -7.84 17.64
N VAL A 21 -25.38 -8.81 18.16
CA VAL A 21 -24.97 -10.23 18.21
C VAL A 21 -24.44 -10.74 16.86
N PHE A 22 -25.15 -10.49 15.77
CA PHE A 22 -24.68 -10.88 14.43
C PHE A 22 -23.44 -10.14 13.97
N GLY A 23 -23.21 -8.91 14.46
CA GLY A 23 -21.98 -8.16 14.21
C GLY A 23 -20.77 -8.81 14.89
N TRP A 24 -20.92 -9.26 16.12
CA TRP A 24 -19.90 -10.01 16.84
C TRP A 24 -19.60 -11.36 16.16
N VAL A 25 -20.62 -12.09 15.74
CA VAL A 25 -20.42 -13.35 15.00
C VAL A 25 -19.61 -13.12 13.73
N ARG A 26 -19.96 -12.11 12.93
CA ARG A 26 -19.19 -11.76 11.71
C ARG A 26 -17.75 -11.38 12.03
N LEU A 27 -17.54 -10.52 13.03
CA LEU A 27 -16.20 -10.09 13.46
C LEU A 27 -15.35 -11.29 13.84
N ILE A 28 -15.87 -12.20 14.66
CA ILE A 28 -15.12 -13.38 15.11
C ILE A 28 -14.83 -14.30 13.92
N LEU A 29 -15.82 -14.66 13.12
CA LEU A 29 -15.64 -15.57 11.99
C LEU A 29 -14.65 -15.00 10.94
N ARG A 30 -14.87 -13.76 10.50
CA ARG A 30 -13.96 -13.11 9.54
C ARG A 30 -12.58 -12.87 10.16
N GLY A 31 -12.51 -12.52 11.44
CA GLY A 31 -11.26 -12.33 12.16
C GLY A 31 -10.44 -13.62 12.26
N LEU A 32 -11.06 -14.74 12.59
CA LEU A 32 -10.39 -16.05 12.63
C LEU A 32 -9.94 -16.49 11.23
N LEU A 33 -10.78 -16.32 10.22
CA LEU A 33 -10.42 -16.64 8.83
C LEU A 33 -9.26 -15.76 8.33
N PHE A 34 -9.33 -14.44 8.57
CA PHE A 34 -8.28 -13.52 8.18
C PHE A 34 -6.99 -13.75 8.95
N GLY A 35 -7.07 -13.99 10.25
CA GLY A 35 -5.90 -14.33 11.08
C GLY A 35 -5.25 -15.63 10.63
N GLY A 36 -6.05 -16.69 10.43
CA GLY A 36 -5.57 -17.98 9.92
C GLY A 36 -4.94 -17.87 8.54
N LEU A 37 -5.56 -17.11 7.61
CA LEU A 37 -5.02 -16.83 6.29
C LEU A 37 -3.67 -16.10 6.37
N THR A 38 -3.57 -15.08 7.21
CA THR A 38 -2.36 -14.26 7.35
C THR A 38 -1.24 -15.05 8.00
N VAL A 39 -1.51 -15.74 9.11
CA VAL A 39 -0.51 -16.57 9.81
C VAL A 39 -0.10 -17.77 8.96
N GLY A 40 -1.05 -18.48 8.38
CA GLY A 40 -0.76 -19.60 7.48
C GLY A 40 0.06 -19.17 6.25
N GLY A 41 -0.33 -18.06 5.62
CA GLY A 41 0.42 -17.46 4.51
C GLY A 41 1.84 -17.06 4.91
N LEU A 42 2.02 -16.48 6.11
CA LEU A 42 3.33 -16.13 6.65
C LEU A 42 4.19 -17.38 6.88
N LEU A 43 3.65 -18.42 7.48
CA LEU A 43 4.37 -19.67 7.73
C LEU A 43 4.83 -20.32 6.41
N ILE A 44 3.94 -20.41 5.42
CA ILE A 44 4.28 -20.93 4.09
C ILE A 44 5.36 -20.06 3.44
N LEU A 45 5.23 -18.73 3.51
CA LEU A 45 6.21 -17.80 2.96
C LEU A 45 7.58 -17.99 3.61
N LEU A 46 7.64 -18.07 4.93
CA LEU A 46 8.92 -18.28 5.66
C LEU A 46 9.54 -19.62 5.32
N THR A 47 8.75 -20.69 5.24
CA THR A 47 9.23 -22.03 4.85
C THR A 47 9.82 -22.02 3.43
N VAL A 48 9.10 -21.44 2.46
CA VAL A 48 9.61 -21.30 1.08
C VAL A 48 10.86 -20.43 1.06
N ARG A 49 10.92 -19.39 1.90
CA ARG A 49 12.08 -18.49 1.95
C ARG A 49 13.35 -19.15 2.45
N LEU A 50 13.26 -20.23 3.25
CA LEU A 50 14.43 -21.00 3.68
C LEU A 50 15.21 -21.59 2.49
N VAL A 51 14.51 -21.95 1.42
CA VAL A 51 15.11 -22.44 0.18
C VAL A 51 15.35 -21.31 -0.82
N GLU A 52 14.36 -20.43 -1.01
CA GLU A 52 14.43 -19.34 -1.99
C GLU A 52 15.60 -18.38 -1.73
N ARG A 53 15.86 -18.03 -0.45
CA ARG A 53 16.92 -17.07 -0.10
C ARG A 53 18.33 -17.55 -0.44
N PRO A 54 18.76 -18.75 -0.06
CA PRO A 54 20.10 -19.23 -0.42
C PRO A 54 20.29 -19.46 -1.92
N VAL A 55 19.22 -19.83 -2.66
CA VAL A 55 19.30 -20.14 -4.10
C VAL A 55 19.23 -18.87 -4.96
N PHE A 56 18.33 -17.94 -4.64
CA PHE A 56 18.02 -16.77 -5.48
C PHE A 56 18.38 -15.42 -4.85
N GLY A 57 18.91 -15.41 -3.63
CA GLY A 57 19.31 -14.17 -2.96
C GLY A 57 18.17 -13.17 -2.80
N MET A 58 18.33 -11.98 -3.39
CA MET A 58 17.31 -10.92 -3.40
C MET A 58 16.18 -11.18 -4.39
N ALA A 59 16.44 -11.87 -5.50
CA ALA A 59 15.38 -12.26 -6.41
C ALA A 59 14.41 -13.23 -5.72
N ARG A 60 13.15 -12.89 -5.67
CA ARG A 60 12.10 -13.63 -4.97
C ARG A 60 11.11 -14.22 -5.99
N PRO A 61 11.45 -15.31 -6.69
CA PRO A 61 10.59 -15.82 -7.74
C PRO A 61 9.28 -16.43 -7.22
N TRP A 62 9.24 -16.91 -5.97
CA TRP A 62 8.12 -17.67 -5.42
C TRP A 62 7.33 -16.93 -4.33
N THR A 63 8.01 -16.38 -3.34
CA THR A 63 7.35 -15.80 -2.15
C THR A 63 6.39 -14.64 -2.45
N PRO A 64 6.59 -13.78 -3.48
CA PRO A 64 5.61 -12.74 -3.82
C PRO A 64 4.27 -13.29 -4.34
N HIS A 65 4.25 -14.51 -4.89
CA HIS A 65 3.00 -15.15 -5.30
C HIS A 65 2.16 -15.58 -4.09
N ILE A 66 2.81 -16.02 -3.00
CA ILE A 66 2.14 -16.35 -1.74
C ILE A 66 1.49 -15.08 -1.17
N THR A 67 2.24 -13.98 -1.08
CA THR A 67 1.71 -12.69 -0.63
C THR A 67 0.52 -12.24 -1.47
N GLN A 68 0.62 -12.33 -2.79
CA GLN A 68 -0.47 -11.96 -3.71
C GLN A 68 -1.70 -12.85 -3.49
N GLY A 69 -1.52 -14.16 -3.29
CA GLY A 69 -2.61 -15.09 -3.00
C GLY A 69 -3.32 -14.76 -1.69
N VAL A 70 -2.56 -14.48 -0.63
CA VAL A 70 -3.10 -14.02 0.67
C VAL A 70 -3.90 -12.74 0.50
N CYS A 71 -3.36 -11.74 -0.20
CA CYS A 71 -4.04 -10.46 -0.40
C CYS A 71 -5.35 -10.57 -1.19
N ARG A 72 -5.38 -11.39 -2.25
CA ARG A 72 -6.61 -11.67 -3.01
C ARG A 72 -7.66 -12.38 -2.17
N THR A 73 -7.24 -13.36 -1.38
CA THR A 73 -8.15 -14.13 -0.52
C THR A 73 -8.67 -13.28 0.63
N ALA A 74 -7.90 -12.34 1.16
CA ALA A 74 -8.33 -11.43 2.21
C ALA A 74 -9.59 -10.64 1.80
N PHE A 75 -9.69 -10.13 0.58
CA PHE A 75 -10.89 -9.44 0.10
C PHE A 75 -12.12 -10.34 0.04
N ARG A 76 -11.94 -11.63 -0.31
CA ARG A 76 -13.04 -12.61 -0.24
C ARG A 76 -13.48 -12.86 1.21
N VAL A 77 -12.53 -12.97 2.15
CA VAL A 77 -12.82 -13.14 3.58
C VAL A 77 -13.56 -11.92 4.14
N PHE A 78 -13.14 -10.72 3.76
CA PHE A 78 -13.83 -9.49 4.17
C PHE A 78 -15.21 -9.36 3.52
N GLY A 79 -15.42 -9.95 2.37
CA GLY A 79 -16.62 -9.78 1.55
C GLY A 79 -16.60 -8.48 0.75
N ILE A 80 -15.42 -7.84 0.58
CA ILE A 80 -15.22 -6.62 -0.18
C ILE A 80 -15.04 -6.96 -1.65
N GLY A 81 -15.82 -6.33 -2.53
CA GLY A 81 -15.66 -6.45 -3.97
C GLY A 81 -14.29 -5.93 -4.41
N TYR A 82 -13.55 -6.70 -5.20
CA TYR A 82 -12.23 -6.29 -5.72
C TYR A 82 -12.27 -6.24 -7.25
N ARG A 83 -11.93 -5.09 -7.81
CA ARG A 83 -11.78 -4.89 -9.25
C ARG A 83 -10.42 -4.30 -9.56
N SER A 84 -9.88 -4.61 -10.73
CA SER A 84 -8.59 -4.08 -11.14
C SER A 84 -8.56 -3.86 -12.65
N HIS A 85 -8.27 -2.62 -13.06
CA HIS A 85 -8.29 -2.15 -14.44
C HIS A 85 -6.92 -1.63 -14.89
N GLY A 86 -6.71 -1.55 -16.19
CA GLY A 86 -5.49 -1.07 -16.80
C GLY A 86 -4.37 -2.11 -16.86
N GLU A 87 -3.36 -1.81 -17.66
CA GLU A 87 -2.21 -2.68 -17.86
C GLU A 87 -1.15 -2.46 -16.79
N ARG A 88 -0.62 -3.56 -16.24
CA ARG A 88 0.44 -3.52 -15.25
C ARG A 88 1.78 -3.39 -15.94
N MET A 89 2.50 -2.34 -15.61
CA MET A 89 3.84 -2.05 -16.13
C MET A 89 4.78 -3.27 -16.03
N THR A 90 5.41 -3.62 -17.13
CA THR A 90 6.47 -4.65 -17.17
C THR A 90 7.86 -4.06 -17.01
N HIS A 91 8.07 -2.80 -17.43
CA HIS A 91 9.35 -2.08 -17.34
C HIS A 91 9.93 -2.07 -15.91
N PRO A 92 11.26 -2.01 -15.75
CA PRO A 92 11.88 -1.74 -14.45
C PRO A 92 11.33 -0.44 -13.85
N GLY A 93 11.13 -0.40 -12.54
CA GLY A 93 10.68 0.84 -11.94
C GLY A 93 9.80 0.70 -10.70
N ALA A 94 9.15 1.80 -10.35
CA ALA A 94 8.34 1.94 -9.16
C ALA A 94 6.85 2.10 -9.47
N VAL A 95 6.05 1.87 -8.45
CA VAL A 95 4.61 2.12 -8.44
C VAL A 95 4.33 3.20 -7.41
N VAL A 96 3.49 4.16 -7.75
CA VAL A 96 3.05 5.21 -6.83
C VAL A 96 1.52 5.24 -6.75
N SER A 97 0.98 5.43 -5.56
CA SER A 97 -0.46 5.39 -5.35
C SER A 97 -0.90 6.43 -4.33
N ASN A 98 -2.17 6.83 -4.38
CA ASN A 98 -2.83 7.48 -3.24
C ASN A 98 -2.88 6.53 -2.05
N HIS A 99 -3.10 7.10 -0.85
CA HIS A 99 -3.15 6.33 0.39
C HIS A 99 -4.42 6.66 1.18
N SER A 100 -5.31 5.71 1.26
CA SER A 100 -6.63 5.86 1.91
C SER A 100 -6.75 4.99 3.16
N SER A 101 -6.08 3.84 3.18
CA SER A 101 -6.32 2.82 4.21
C SER A 101 -5.14 1.86 4.36
N TRP A 102 -5.03 1.20 5.50
CA TRP A 102 -4.17 0.03 5.65
C TRP A 102 -4.50 -1.09 4.64
N MET A 103 -5.75 -1.13 4.14
CA MET A 103 -6.18 -2.10 3.14
C MET A 103 -5.55 -1.88 1.76
N ASP A 104 -4.96 -0.72 1.49
CA ASP A 104 -4.25 -0.43 0.23
C ASP A 104 -3.10 -1.42 0.00
N ILE A 105 -2.47 -1.90 1.10
CA ILE A 105 -1.43 -2.92 1.04
C ILE A 105 -1.96 -4.20 0.40
N PHE A 106 -3.17 -4.60 0.79
CA PHE A 106 -3.83 -5.78 0.24
C PHE A 106 -4.33 -5.53 -1.20
N ALA A 107 -4.91 -4.35 -1.46
CA ALA A 107 -5.46 -4.01 -2.77
C ALA A 107 -4.37 -3.97 -3.85
N LEU A 108 -3.26 -3.34 -3.58
CA LEU A 108 -2.14 -3.19 -4.50
C LEU A 108 -1.40 -4.52 -4.72
N ASN A 109 -1.13 -5.29 -3.65
CA ASN A 109 -0.52 -6.62 -3.79
C ASN A 109 -1.45 -7.63 -4.46
N ALA A 110 -2.76 -7.54 -4.28
CA ALA A 110 -3.70 -8.40 -5.01
C ALA A 110 -3.60 -8.18 -6.54
N GLY A 111 -3.38 -6.92 -6.97
CA GLY A 111 -3.24 -6.55 -8.38
C GLY A 111 -1.90 -6.94 -8.99
N LYS A 112 -0.79 -6.64 -8.30
CA LYS A 112 0.58 -6.83 -8.78
C LYS A 112 1.51 -7.15 -7.61
N ARG A 113 2.54 -7.96 -7.87
CA ARG A 113 3.61 -8.23 -6.92
C ARG A 113 4.47 -6.97 -6.77
N VAL A 114 4.35 -6.30 -5.64
CA VAL A 114 5.08 -5.07 -5.30
C VAL A 114 5.72 -5.18 -3.93
N TYR A 115 6.75 -4.37 -3.70
CA TYR A 115 7.44 -4.27 -2.42
C TYR A 115 7.23 -2.87 -1.87
N PHE A 116 6.60 -2.78 -0.72
CA PHE A 116 6.31 -1.48 -0.12
C PHE A 116 7.56 -0.78 0.39
N VAL A 117 7.55 0.53 0.30
CA VAL A 117 8.48 1.41 0.98
C VAL A 117 7.72 2.05 2.14
N ALA A 118 8.17 1.80 3.35
CA ALA A 118 7.51 2.25 4.58
C ALA A 118 8.48 3.04 5.48
N LYS A 119 7.93 3.83 6.39
CA LYS A 119 8.68 4.49 7.44
C LYS A 119 9.31 3.44 8.37
N SER A 120 10.52 3.70 8.88
CA SER A 120 11.25 2.78 9.77
C SER A 120 10.49 2.42 11.04
N GLU A 121 9.64 3.31 11.54
CA GLU A 121 8.81 3.09 12.73
C GLU A 121 7.85 1.91 12.57
N VAL A 122 7.36 1.69 11.34
CA VAL A 122 6.46 0.56 11.02
C VAL A 122 7.12 -0.79 11.28
N ALA A 123 8.45 -0.87 11.17
CA ALA A 123 9.20 -2.09 11.49
C ALA A 123 9.05 -2.51 12.96
N GLY A 124 8.79 -1.56 13.86
CA GLY A 124 8.57 -1.81 15.29
C GLY A 124 7.13 -2.16 15.67
N TRP A 125 6.19 -2.07 14.75
CA TRP A 125 4.79 -2.35 15.08
C TRP A 125 4.56 -3.86 15.30
N PRO A 126 3.88 -4.24 16.40
CA PRO A 126 3.57 -5.65 16.66
C PRO A 126 2.85 -6.30 15.47
N VAL A 127 3.21 -7.51 15.11
CA VAL A 127 2.68 -8.29 13.98
C VAL A 127 2.95 -7.64 12.62
N ILE A 128 2.55 -6.38 12.41
CA ILE A 128 2.68 -5.66 11.14
C ILE A 128 4.16 -5.55 10.72
N GLY A 129 5.05 -5.24 11.66
CA GLY A 129 6.49 -5.15 11.37
C GLY A 129 7.08 -6.50 10.94
N TRP A 130 6.60 -7.62 11.46
CA TRP A 130 7.02 -8.96 11.03
C TRP A 130 6.53 -9.27 9.61
N LEU A 131 5.26 -9.03 9.35
CA LEU A 131 4.67 -9.21 8.01
C LEU A 131 5.39 -8.37 6.97
N ALA A 132 5.64 -7.10 7.28
CA ALA A 132 6.34 -6.18 6.40
C ALA A 132 7.77 -6.66 6.09
N ARG A 133 8.54 -7.11 7.09
CA ARG A 133 9.87 -7.69 6.87
C ARG A 133 9.82 -8.98 6.04
N ALA A 134 8.92 -9.88 6.37
CA ALA A 134 8.79 -11.16 5.65
C ALA A 134 8.43 -10.95 4.18
N THR A 135 7.54 -10.01 3.87
CA THR A 135 7.11 -9.66 2.51
C THR A 135 8.14 -8.80 1.76
N GLY A 136 9.21 -8.35 2.42
CA GLY A 136 10.32 -7.64 1.80
C GLY A 136 10.13 -6.13 1.66
N THR A 137 9.32 -5.53 2.55
CA THR A 137 9.19 -4.07 2.66
C THR A 137 10.55 -3.42 2.88
N VAL A 138 10.79 -2.32 2.19
CA VAL A 138 11.96 -1.45 2.38
C VAL A 138 11.61 -0.40 3.41
N PHE A 139 12.37 -0.34 4.49
CA PHE A 139 12.17 0.66 5.55
C PHE A 139 13.12 1.83 5.35
N ILE A 140 12.57 3.03 5.35
CA ILE A 140 13.34 4.28 5.19
C ILE A 140 13.25 5.13 6.45
N ARG A 141 14.40 5.73 6.81
CA ARG A 141 14.48 6.80 7.80
C ARG A 141 14.56 8.14 7.08
N ARG A 142 13.79 9.11 7.51
CA ARG A 142 13.83 10.46 6.91
C ARG A 142 14.93 11.30 7.53
N VAL A 143 16.14 10.76 7.60
CA VAL A 143 17.32 11.43 8.16
C VAL A 143 18.33 11.63 7.04
N VAL A 144 18.84 12.86 6.88
CA VAL A 144 19.80 13.24 5.82
C VAL A 144 21.04 12.36 5.85
N ARG A 145 21.49 11.96 7.05
CA ARG A 145 22.68 11.10 7.26
C ARG A 145 22.54 9.73 6.57
N ASP A 146 21.32 9.19 6.49
CA ASP A 146 21.06 7.84 5.95
C ASP A 146 20.70 7.89 4.44
N ALA A 147 20.69 9.07 3.82
CA ALA A 147 20.21 9.27 2.45
C ALA A 147 21.03 8.50 1.40
N VAL A 148 22.35 8.37 1.60
CA VAL A 148 23.23 7.64 0.67
C VAL A 148 22.98 6.14 0.74
N GLU A 149 22.90 5.58 1.95
CA GLU A 149 22.60 4.15 2.16
C GLU A 149 21.22 3.79 1.62
N GLN A 150 20.23 4.64 1.89
CA GLN A 150 18.87 4.43 1.39
C GLN A 150 18.80 4.48 -0.13
N LYS A 151 19.52 5.42 -0.75
CA LYS A 151 19.63 5.48 -2.22
C LYS A 151 20.20 4.17 -2.77
N GLN A 152 21.28 3.65 -2.18
CA GLN A 152 21.87 2.38 -2.61
C GLN A 152 20.88 1.22 -2.48
N VAL A 153 20.16 1.10 -1.36
CA VAL A 153 19.11 0.07 -1.18
C VAL A 153 18.04 0.17 -2.27
N PHE A 154 17.62 1.37 -2.64
CA PHE A 154 16.65 1.56 -3.73
C PHE A 154 17.22 1.10 -5.08
N GLU A 155 18.45 1.51 -5.40
CA GLU A 155 19.14 1.15 -6.65
C GLU A 155 19.29 -0.38 -6.75
N ASP A 156 19.77 -1.04 -5.70
CA ASP A 156 19.95 -2.50 -5.65
C ASP A 156 18.61 -3.24 -5.88
N ARG A 157 17.54 -2.77 -5.23
CA ARG A 157 16.22 -3.39 -5.36
C ARG A 157 15.62 -3.20 -6.75
N LEU A 158 15.74 -2.01 -7.33
CA LEU A 158 15.22 -1.70 -8.65
C LEU A 158 16.02 -2.43 -9.74
N THR A 159 17.35 -2.51 -9.60
CA THR A 159 18.23 -3.28 -10.50
C THR A 159 17.95 -4.78 -10.41
N ALA A 160 17.61 -5.30 -9.24
CA ALA A 160 17.16 -6.69 -9.06
C ALA A 160 15.76 -6.96 -9.67
N GLY A 161 15.14 -5.99 -10.34
CA GLY A 161 13.83 -6.12 -11.00
C GLY A 161 12.63 -5.99 -10.06
N HIS A 162 12.84 -5.57 -8.80
CA HIS A 162 11.75 -5.35 -7.86
C HIS A 162 10.92 -4.12 -8.24
N LYS A 163 9.60 -4.23 -8.12
CA LYS A 163 8.68 -3.10 -8.24
C LYS A 163 8.48 -2.49 -6.84
N LEU A 164 9.18 -1.39 -6.55
CA LEU A 164 8.98 -0.68 -5.29
C LEU A 164 7.68 0.12 -5.35
N LEU A 165 6.92 0.11 -4.27
CA LEU A 165 5.69 0.88 -4.15
C LEU A 165 5.75 1.80 -2.94
N PHE A 166 5.40 3.05 -3.14
CA PHE A 166 5.26 4.03 -2.07
C PHE A 166 4.06 4.95 -2.28
N PHE A 167 3.66 5.59 -1.20
CA PHE A 167 2.57 6.55 -1.16
C PHE A 167 3.15 7.96 -1.08
N PRO A 168 3.18 8.71 -2.20
CA PRO A 168 3.87 10.01 -2.24
C PRO A 168 3.20 11.10 -1.41
N GLU A 169 1.95 10.91 -1.00
CA GLU A 169 1.26 11.75 -0.04
C GLU A 169 1.97 11.79 1.33
N GLY A 170 2.61 10.68 1.71
CA GLY A 170 3.34 10.55 2.97
C GLY A 170 2.47 10.35 4.20
N THR A 171 1.16 10.29 4.03
CA THR A 171 0.13 9.99 5.04
C THR A 171 -1.08 9.38 4.36
N SER A 172 -1.94 8.68 5.10
CA SER A 172 -3.25 8.26 4.63
C SER A 172 -4.30 9.35 4.81
N THR A 173 -5.39 9.27 4.04
CA THR A 173 -6.52 10.20 4.04
C THR A 173 -7.85 9.49 4.29
N ASP A 174 -8.95 10.23 4.20
CA ASP A 174 -10.31 9.69 4.30
C ASP A 174 -10.75 8.85 3.08
N GLY A 175 -9.91 8.80 2.04
CA GLY A 175 -10.18 8.05 0.82
C GLY A 175 -11.02 8.78 -0.23
N LEU A 176 -11.44 10.01 0.03
CA LEU A 176 -12.23 10.84 -0.87
C LEU A 176 -11.39 11.83 -1.67
N ARG A 177 -10.10 11.93 -1.36
CA ARG A 177 -9.18 12.90 -1.95
C ARG A 177 -7.78 12.35 -2.13
N VAL A 178 -7.03 13.02 -2.97
CA VAL A 178 -5.60 12.79 -3.17
C VAL A 178 -4.84 14.03 -2.73
N LEU A 179 -3.93 13.89 -1.77
CA LEU A 179 -3.06 14.97 -1.33
C LEU A 179 -1.93 15.22 -2.34
N PRO A 180 -1.33 16.41 -2.33
CA PRO A 180 -0.18 16.69 -3.18
C PRO A 180 0.96 15.70 -2.98
N PHE A 181 1.48 15.18 -4.09
CA PHE A 181 2.60 14.25 -4.07
C PHE A 181 3.90 14.98 -3.72
N LYS A 182 4.65 14.43 -2.76
CA LYS A 182 5.92 15.00 -2.28
C LYS A 182 7.05 14.70 -3.28
N PRO A 183 7.57 15.70 -4.03
CA PRO A 183 8.59 15.44 -5.04
C PRO A 183 9.89 14.84 -4.50
N THR A 184 10.16 15.05 -3.21
CA THR A 184 11.35 14.50 -2.54
C THR A 184 11.40 12.97 -2.58
N LEU A 185 10.24 12.31 -2.62
CA LEU A 185 10.15 10.85 -2.69
C LEU A 185 10.51 10.29 -4.08
N PHE A 186 10.53 11.14 -5.11
CA PHE A 186 10.95 10.78 -6.47
C PHE A 186 12.43 11.04 -6.73
N ALA A 187 13.17 11.62 -5.78
CA ALA A 187 14.54 12.06 -5.99
C ALA A 187 15.50 10.93 -6.39
N ALA A 188 15.32 9.74 -5.81
CA ALA A 188 16.17 8.59 -6.10
C ALA A 188 16.09 8.14 -7.56
N PHE A 189 14.96 8.37 -8.25
CA PHE A 189 14.76 7.94 -9.65
C PHE A 189 15.57 8.79 -10.64
N PHE A 190 15.99 9.98 -10.24
CA PHE A 190 16.81 10.89 -11.05
C PHE A 190 18.31 10.71 -10.81
N SER A 191 18.72 9.61 -10.18
CA SER A 191 20.14 9.26 -10.12
C SER A 191 20.65 8.86 -11.50
N GLU A 192 21.96 9.08 -11.75
CA GLU A 192 22.61 8.70 -13.01
C GLU A 192 22.42 7.22 -13.37
N ALA A 193 22.42 6.36 -12.37
CA ALA A 193 22.23 4.91 -12.55
C ALA A 193 20.82 4.47 -12.94
N LEU A 194 19.79 5.29 -12.64
CA LEU A 194 18.40 4.86 -12.73
C LEU A 194 17.57 5.66 -13.74
N ARG A 195 17.89 6.92 -13.95
CA ARG A 195 17.06 7.87 -14.71
C ARG A 195 16.63 7.34 -16.08
N ASP A 196 17.57 6.77 -16.82
CA ASP A 196 17.35 6.40 -18.22
C ASP A 196 16.72 5.02 -18.41
N ILE A 197 16.55 4.26 -17.33
CA ILE A 197 16.04 2.89 -17.38
C ILE A 197 14.71 2.73 -16.62
N LEU A 198 14.35 3.68 -15.77
CA LEU A 198 13.19 3.54 -14.88
C LEU A 198 11.92 4.15 -15.43
N TRP A 199 10.85 3.48 -15.04
CA TRP A 199 9.48 3.92 -15.24
C TRP A 199 8.75 4.02 -13.89
N VAL A 200 7.79 4.92 -13.81
CA VAL A 200 6.90 5.07 -12.66
C VAL A 200 5.47 4.81 -13.11
N GLN A 201 4.81 3.84 -12.48
CA GLN A 201 3.40 3.59 -12.76
C GLN A 201 2.52 4.21 -11.68
N PRO A 202 1.72 5.26 -12.02
CA PRO A 202 0.69 5.76 -11.13
C PRO A 202 -0.44 4.74 -11.01
N VAL A 203 -1.01 4.62 -9.80
CA VAL A 203 -2.12 3.71 -9.50
C VAL A 203 -3.10 4.41 -8.58
N SER A 204 -4.38 4.36 -8.91
CA SER A 204 -5.44 4.84 -8.04
C SER A 204 -6.08 3.67 -7.30
N VAL A 205 -6.27 3.83 -5.99
CA VAL A 205 -7.05 2.93 -5.14
C VAL A 205 -8.29 3.68 -4.68
N VAL A 206 -9.44 3.27 -5.18
CA VAL A 206 -10.73 3.93 -4.93
C VAL A 206 -11.64 2.97 -4.19
N TYR A 207 -12.14 3.38 -3.02
CA TYR A 207 -13.07 2.61 -2.22
C TYR A 207 -14.48 3.12 -2.41
N THR A 208 -15.42 2.19 -2.57
CA THR A 208 -16.85 2.47 -2.49
C THR A 208 -17.37 1.92 -1.18
N ALA A 209 -17.93 2.77 -0.35
CA ALA A 209 -18.48 2.39 0.95
C ALA A 209 -19.66 1.40 0.80
N PRO A 210 -19.98 0.61 1.86
CA PRO A 210 -21.23 -0.14 1.91
C PRO A 210 -22.44 0.80 1.83
N GLU A 211 -23.51 0.31 1.20
CA GLU A 211 -24.79 1.04 1.13
C GLU A 211 -25.27 1.49 2.51
N GLY A 212 -25.59 2.78 2.66
CA GLY A 212 -26.05 3.39 3.90
C GLY A 212 -24.94 3.69 4.92
N ALA A 213 -23.67 3.40 4.59
CA ALA A 213 -22.52 3.82 5.41
C ALA A 213 -21.93 5.15 4.92
N SER A 214 -21.15 5.81 5.77
CA SER A 214 -20.38 6.99 5.38
C SER A 214 -19.44 6.65 4.20
N GLU A 215 -19.30 7.55 3.25
CA GLU A 215 -18.34 7.43 2.14
C GLU A 215 -16.90 7.21 2.62
N ARG A 216 -16.57 7.73 3.82
CA ARG A 216 -15.29 7.55 4.51
C ARG A 216 -15.14 6.20 5.22
N PHE A 217 -16.05 5.24 5.01
CA PHE A 217 -16.11 3.99 5.78
C PHE A 217 -14.79 3.22 5.79
N TYR A 218 -14.09 3.15 4.68
CA TYR A 218 -12.83 2.42 4.54
C TYR A 218 -11.59 3.28 4.80
N GLY A 219 -11.73 4.60 4.87
CA GLY A 219 -10.63 5.50 5.19
C GLY A 219 -10.05 5.24 6.57
N TRP A 220 -8.73 5.28 6.68
CA TRP A 220 -8.00 5.13 7.94
C TRP A 220 -6.89 6.17 8.00
N TRP A 221 -7.07 7.19 8.84
CA TRP A 221 -6.19 8.37 8.90
C TRP A 221 -6.03 8.89 10.32
N GLY A 222 -5.17 9.88 10.50
CA GLY A 222 -4.99 10.60 11.76
C GLY A 222 -4.58 9.69 12.92
N GLY A 223 -5.27 9.83 14.01
CA GLY A 223 -5.09 9.07 15.25
C GLY A 223 -5.96 7.82 15.34
N MET A 224 -6.61 7.37 14.26
CA MET A 224 -7.50 6.20 14.29
C MET A 224 -6.77 4.94 14.71
N ASP A 225 -7.30 4.26 15.73
CA ASP A 225 -6.77 2.97 16.17
C ASP A 225 -7.00 1.88 15.11
N PHE A 226 -5.93 1.16 14.77
CA PHE A 226 -5.97 0.11 13.76
C PHE A 226 -6.92 -1.03 14.12
N GLY A 227 -6.90 -1.49 15.40
CA GLY A 227 -7.71 -2.61 15.85
C GLY A 227 -9.20 -2.28 15.78
N THR A 228 -9.57 -1.07 16.22
CA THR A 228 -10.96 -0.58 16.16
C THR A 228 -11.43 -0.44 14.71
N HIS A 229 -10.59 0.09 13.82
CA HIS A 229 -10.96 0.21 12.41
C HIS A 229 -11.09 -1.17 11.74
N LEU A 230 -10.17 -2.10 11.98
CA LEU A 230 -10.25 -3.48 11.49
C LEU A 230 -11.55 -4.15 11.99
N ALA A 231 -11.85 -4.01 13.28
CA ALA A 231 -13.06 -4.59 13.87
C ALA A 231 -14.34 -3.99 13.25
N LYS A 232 -14.37 -2.68 12.97
CA LYS A 232 -15.46 -2.00 12.24
C LYS A 232 -15.70 -2.67 10.88
N VAL A 233 -14.64 -2.86 10.10
CA VAL A 233 -14.71 -3.47 8.77
C VAL A 233 -15.20 -4.92 8.86
N LEU A 234 -14.67 -5.72 9.79
CA LEU A 234 -15.03 -7.14 9.95
C LEU A 234 -16.47 -7.33 10.44
N ALA A 235 -16.97 -6.44 11.31
CA ALA A 235 -18.32 -6.54 11.89
C ALA A 235 -19.42 -6.10 10.91
N ALA A 236 -19.10 -5.31 9.89
CA ALA A 236 -20.09 -4.73 9.00
C ALA A 236 -20.96 -5.78 8.29
N PRO A 237 -22.30 -5.57 8.25
CA PRO A 237 -23.23 -6.54 7.66
C PRO A 237 -23.12 -6.62 6.14
N ARG A 238 -22.87 -5.49 5.50
CA ARG A 238 -22.64 -5.36 4.07
C ARG A 238 -21.23 -4.77 3.84
N GLN A 239 -20.67 -5.09 2.72
CA GLN A 239 -19.39 -4.53 2.30
C GLN A 239 -19.57 -3.83 0.96
N GLY A 240 -18.72 -2.86 0.72
CA GLY A 240 -18.61 -2.19 -0.57
C GLY A 240 -17.57 -2.84 -1.47
N SER A 241 -16.80 -2.02 -2.17
CA SER A 241 -15.77 -2.50 -3.09
C SER A 241 -14.52 -1.63 -3.07
N VAL A 242 -13.44 -2.18 -3.62
CA VAL A 242 -12.22 -1.46 -3.96
C VAL A 242 -11.91 -1.65 -5.44
N GLU A 243 -11.55 -0.57 -6.08
CA GLU A 243 -11.11 -0.54 -7.47
C GLU A 243 -9.66 -0.07 -7.54
N VAL A 244 -8.83 -0.82 -8.25
CA VAL A 244 -7.40 -0.53 -8.46
C VAL A 244 -7.18 -0.23 -9.93
N ILE A 245 -6.86 1.02 -10.25
CA ILE A 245 -6.71 1.53 -11.61
C ILE A 245 -5.24 1.77 -11.90
N TRP A 246 -4.68 0.99 -12.82
CA TRP A 246 -3.29 1.08 -13.27
C TRP A 246 -3.23 2.05 -14.43
N HIS A 247 -2.70 3.25 -14.21
CA HIS A 247 -2.53 4.26 -15.25
C HIS A 247 -1.34 3.95 -16.16
N LYS A 248 -1.25 4.68 -17.27
CA LYS A 248 -0.12 4.55 -18.20
C LYS A 248 1.20 4.82 -17.46
N PRO A 249 2.20 3.95 -17.59
CA PRO A 249 3.53 4.19 -17.03
C PRO A 249 4.17 5.47 -17.58
N LEU A 250 4.90 6.17 -16.73
CA LEU A 250 5.64 7.38 -17.03
C LEU A 250 7.13 7.05 -17.09
N GLU A 251 7.78 7.35 -18.21
CA GLU A 251 9.22 7.19 -18.37
C GLU A 251 9.94 8.31 -17.61
N VAL A 252 10.88 7.97 -16.72
CA VAL A 252 11.56 8.98 -15.88
C VAL A 252 12.39 9.93 -16.73
N ALA A 253 13.06 9.41 -17.77
CA ALA A 253 13.89 10.20 -18.69
C ALA A 253 13.10 11.28 -19.45
N ALA A 254 11.80 11.10 -19.65
CA ALA A 254 10.95 12.07 -20.34
C ALA A 254 10.66 13.34 -19.51
N PHE A 255 11.04 13.37 -18.22
CA PHE A 255 10.77 14.50 -17.34
C PHE A 255 12.06 15.28 -17.03
N SER A 256 11.92 16.60 -16.99
CA SER A 256 13.04 17.50 -16.67
C SER A 256 13.57 17.29 -15.25
N ASP A 257 12.66 17.07 -14.32
CA ASP A 257 12.98 16.92 -12.91
C ASP A 257 11.93 16.12 -12.12
N ARG A 258 12.23 15.85 -10.85
CA ARG A 258 11.35 15.13 -9.92
C ARG A 258 10.02 15.83 -9.65
N LYS A 259 9.93 17.16 -9.81
CA LYS A 259 8.69 17.90 -9.56
C LYS A 259 7.71 17.68 -10.70
N ALA A 260 8.21 17.72 -11.95
CA ALA A 260 7.42 17.45 -13.14
C ALA A 260 6.86 16.00 -13.13
N LEU A 261 7.72 15.01 -12.79
CA LEU A 261 7.28 13.62 -12.67
C LEU A 261 6.26 13.42 -11.54
N ALA A 262 6.49 14.01 -10.36
CA ALA A 262 5.57 13.91 -9.23
C ALA A 262 4.19 14.51 -9.58
N LYS A 263 4.17 15.66 -10.25
CA LYS A 263 2.93 16.33 -10.71
C LYS A 263 2.19 15.47 -11.72
N ALA A 264 2.86 14.93 -12.74
CA ALA A 264 2.22 14.07 -13.73
C ALA A 264 1.65 12.78 -13.11
N ALA A 265 2.39 12.19 -12.15
CA ALA A 265 1.91 11.01 -11.42
C ALA A 265 0.69 11.33 -10.53
N GLU A 266 0.68 12.50 -9.87
CA GLU A 266 -0.43 12.98 -9.07
C GLU A 266 -1.68 13.21 -9.94
N GLU A 267 -1.54 13.90 -11.05
CA GLU A 267 -2.62 14.17 -12.01
C GLU A 267 -3.25 12.86 -12.52
N ALA A 268 -2.41 11.89 -12.86
CA ALA A 268 -2.88 10.57 -13.28
C ALA A 268 -3.65 9.85 -12.17
N VAL A 269 -3.15 9.86 -10.93
CA VAL A 269 -3.85 9.23 -9.79
C VAL A 269 -5.16 9.98 -9.50
N ARG A 270 -5.13 11.31 -9.49
CA ARG A 270 -6.30 12.16 -9.21
C ARG A 270 -7.41 12.00 -10.24
N SER A 271 -7.09 11.66 -11.49
CA SER A 271 -8.09 11.50 -12.55
C SER A 271 -9.14 10.42 -12.29
N ALA A 272 -8.88 9.50 -11.35
CA ALA A 272 -9.85 8.49 -10.93
C ALA A 272 -10.80 8.95 -9.82
N PHE A 273 -10.57 10.15 -9.27
CA PHE A 273 -11.42 10.73 -8.24
C PHE A 273 -12.29 11.80 -8.87
N VAL A 274 -13.59 11.68 -8.67
CA VAL A 274 -14.52 12.78 -9.01
C VAL A 274 -14.28 13.86 -7.96
N GLU A 275 -13.94 15.08 -8.39
CA GLU A 275 -13.89 16.18 -7.43
C GLU A 275 -15.28 16.34 -6.79
N PRO A 276 -15.37 16.41 -5.46
CA PRO A 276 -16.63 16.72 -4.83
C PRO A 276 -17.08 18.10 -5.33
N SER A 277 -18.24 18.12 -6.00
CA SER A 277 -18.92 19.33 -6.50
C SER A 277 -19.27 20.29 -5.38
#